data_9ec80ad3ac67576a4ec4423740288fd1
#
_entry.id   9ec80ad3ac67576a4ec4423740288fd1
#
_cell.length_a   1.000
_cell.length_b   1.000
_cell.length_c   1.000
_cell.angle_alpha   90.00
_cell.angle_beta   90.00
_cell.angle_gamma   90.00
#
_symmetry.space_group_name_H-M   'P 1'
#
loop_
_entity.id
_entity.type
_entity.pdbx_description
1 polymer ?
#
loop_
_entity_poly.entity_id
_entity_poly.type
_entity_poly.pdbx_seq_one_letter_code
_entity_poly.pdbx_strand_id
1 'polypeptide(L)'
;MKKVIHTDDAPKAIGTYSQAVLADKFLFISGQIGLDPTTMELVEGFEEETIQVFRNISAICKEAGCSINDVIKFNVLLTDLSNFQKVNEIMEKVLEKPYPARAAYEVSALPK
;
A
#
# COMPACT_ATOMS: atom_id res chain seq x y z
N MET A 1 -11.16 9.09 19.17
CA MET A 1 -10.04 8.22 19.59
C MET A 1 -9.59 7.38 18.42
N LYS A 2 -8.33 7.02 18.41
CA LYS A 2 -7.79 6.18 17.33
C LYS A 2 -7.73 4.73 17.73
N LYS A 3 -7.89 3.85 16.75
CA LYS A 3 -7.72 2.41 16.93
C LYS A 3 -6.59 1.94 16.03
N VAL A 4 -5.60 1.26 16.60
CA VAL A 4 -4.49 0.70 15.85
C VAL A 4 -4.93 -0.58 15.14
N ILE A 5 -4.58 -0.70 13.86
CA ILE A 5 -4.84 -1.90 13.07
C ILE A 5 -3.53 -2.64 12.86
N HIS A 6 -3.54 -3.93 13.07
CA HIS A 6 -2.38 -4.80 12.88
C HIS A 6 -2.81 -6.12 12.26
N THR A 7 -2.05 -6.60 11.29
CA THR A 7 -2.22 -7.93 10.70
C THR A 7 -0.86 -8.54 10.40
N ASP A 8 -0.75 -9.85 10.59
CA ASP A 8 0.47 -10.59 10.24
C ASP A 8 0.55 -10.86 8.73
N ASP A 9 -0.53 -10.58 7.99
CA ASP A 9 -0.59 -10.74 6.53
C ASP A 9 -0.01 -9.55 5.78
N ALA A 10 0.48 -8.54 6.50
CA ALA A 10 1.23 -7.42 5.95
C ALA A 10 2.51 -7.25 6.75
N PRO A 11 3.54 -6.56 6.20
CA PRO A 11 4.80 -6.37 6.91
C PRO A 11 4.60 -5.68 8.24
N LYS A 12 5.25 -6.21 9.29
CA LYS A 12 5.15 -5.59 10.61
C LYS A 12 5.71 -4.18 10.61
N ALA A 13 5.12 -3.34 11.46
CA ALA A 13 5.65 -2.01 11.69
C ALA A 13 6.95 -2.13 12.50
N ILE A 14 8.06 -1.78 11.88
CA ILE A 14 9.37 -1.77 12.53
C ILE A 14 9.79 -0.33 12.75
N GLY A 15 9.49 0.21 13.91
CA GLY A 15 9.79 1.60 14.22
C GLY A 15 8.65 2.29 14.92
N THR A 16 8.64 3.61 14.83
CA THR A 16 7.70 4.42 15.59
C THR A 16 6.42 4.71 14.80
N TYR A 17 5.77 3.67 14.31
CA TYR A 17 4.52 3.81 13.57
C TYR A 17 3.67 2.53 13.70
N SER A 18 2.43 2.63 13.30
CA SER A 18 1.51 1.48 13.20
C SER A 18 1.27 1.18 11.73
N GLN A 19 0.88 -0.05 11.39
CA GLN A 19 0.52 -0.39 10.02
C GLN A 19 -0.61 0.51 9.51
N ALA A 20 -1.61 0.72 10.35
CA ALA A 20 -2.72 1.62 10.04
C ALA A 20 -3.40 2.07 11.32
N VAL A 21 -4.11 3.18 11.22
CA VAL A 21 -4.88 3.75 12.34
C VAL A 21 -6.27 4.09 11.84
N LEU A 22 -7.27 3.61 12.56
CA LEU A 22 -8.66 3.94 12.28
C LEU A 22 -9.06 5.10 13.19
N ALA A 23 -9.52 6.18 12.60
CA ALA A 23 -10.02 7.35 13.33
C ALA A 23 -11.39 7.70 12.76
N ASP A 24 -12.43 7.55 13.58
CA ASP A 24 -13.81 7.69 13.17
C ASP A 24 -14.10 6.75 11.99
N LYS A 25 -14.45 7.28 10.83
CA LYS A 25 -14.74 6.49 9.62
C LYS A 25 -13.57 6.42 8.65
N PHE A 26 -12.42 6.96 9.02
CA PHE A 26 -11.26 7.03 8.13
C PHE A 26 -10.18 6.08 8.58
N LEU A 27 -9.65 5.32 7.63
CA LEU A 27 -8.50 4.46 7.85
C LEU A 27 -7.28 5.10 7.21
N PHE A 28 -6.26 5.37 8.03
CA PHE A 28 -5.00 5.92 7.55
C PHE A 28 -3.98 4.79 7.53
N ILE A 29 -3.49 4.47 6.34
CA ILE A 29 -2.54 3.37 6.14
C ILE A 29 -1.14 3.94 5.96
N SER A 30 -0.19 3.45 6.74
CA SER A 30 1.21 3.81 6.58
C SER A 30 1.72 3.39 5.21
N GLY A 31 2.74 4.08 4.72
CA GLY A 31 3.32 3.78 3.42
C GLY A 31 3.73 2.31 3.32
N GLN A 32 3.37 1.68 2.22
CA GLN A 32 3.70 0.30 1.95
C GLN A 32 4.70 0.20 0.81
N ILE A 33 5.72 -0.61 1.03
CA ILE A 33 6.67 -0.99 -0.01
C ILE A 33 6.50 -2.49 -0.26
N GLY A 34 7.18 -3.03 -1.26
CA GLY A 34 6.98 -4.41 -1.67
C GLY A 34 7.67 -5.46 -0.81
N LEU A 35 7.53 -5.35 0.52
CA LEU A 35 8.07 -6.34 1.43
C LEU A 35 7.14 -7.55 1.53
N ASP A 36 7.73 -8.73 1.47
CA ASP A 36 7.03 -9.96 1.78
C ASP A 36 6.83 -10.01 3.30
N PRO A 37 5.61 -10.15 3.81
CA PRO A 37 5.38 -10.12 5.26
C PRO A 37 6.01 -11.30 6.01
N THR A 38 6.32 -12.40 5.34
CA THR A 38 6.93 -13.57 5.95
C THR A 38 8.44 -13.39 6.12
N THR A 39 9.12 -12.93 5.07
CA THR A 39 10.58 -12.78 5.08
C THR A 39 11.05 -11.40 5.48
N MET A 40 10.18 -10.40 5.35
CA MET A 40 10.50 -8.98 5.55
C MET A 40 11.56 -8.47 4.57
N GLU A 41 11.65 -9.11 3.41
CA GLU A 41 12.54 -8.69 2.34
C GLU A 41 11.75 -8.20 1.14
N LEU A 42 12.34 -7.29 0.37
CA LEU A 42 11.74 -6.80 -0.86
C LEU A 42 11.60 -7.95 -1.87
N VAL A 43 10.44 -8.02 -2.49
CA VAL A 43 10.19 -8.94 -3.59
C VAL A 43 10.99 -8.45 -4.80
N GLU A 44 11.61 -9.36 -5.54
CA GLU A 44 12.41 -9.00 -6.71
C GLU A 44 11.55 -8.67 -7.92
N GLY A 45 11.96 -7.64 -8.64
CA GLY A 45 11.32 -7.21 -9.86
C GLY A 45 10.27 -6.13 -9.60
N PHE A 46 10.25 -5.11 -10.45
CA PHE A 46 9.36 -3.95 -10.24
C PHE A 46 7.89 -4.35 -10.24
N GLU A 47 7.49 -5.20 -11.17
CA GLU A 47 6.10 -5.63 -11.28
C GLU A 47 5.67 -6.42 -10.05
N GLU A 48 6.47 -7.38 -9.63
CA GLU A 48 6.19 -8.20 -8.46
C GLU A 48 6.20 -7.38 -7.18
N GLU A 49 7.12 -6.44 -7.06
CA GLU A 49 7.19 -5.53 -5.92
C GLU A 49 5.93 -4.68 -5.84
N THR A 50 5.45 -4.17 -6.96
CA THR A 50 4.24 -3.36 -7.02
C THR A 50 3.01 -4.18 -6.63
N ILE A 51 2.90 -5.39 -7.14
CA ILE A 51 1.81 -6.30 -6.78
C ILE A 51 1.83 -6.56 -5.27
N GLN A 52 3.02 -6.76 -4.70
CA GLN A 52 3.14 -7.01 -3.27
C GLN A 52 2.68 -5.81 -2.44
N VAL A 53 2.95 -4.59 -2.90
CA VAL A 53 2.42 -3.38 -2.22
C VAL A 53 0.90 -3.46 -2.11
N PHE A 54 0.21 -3.78 -3.20
CA PHE A 54 -1.25 -3.84 -3.17
C PHE A 54 -1.76 -5.01 -2.34
N ARG A 55 -1.05 -6.13 -2.31
CA ARG A 55 -1.40 -7.23 -1.42
C ARG A 55 -1.30 -6.82 0.05
N ASN A 56 -0.25 -6.08 0.39
CA ASN A 56 -0.06 -5.60 1.76
C ASN A 56 -1.16 -4.63 2.16
N ILE A 57 -1.49 -3.69 1.29
CA ILE A 57 -2.58 -2.74 1.54
C ILE A 57 -3.92 -3.47 1.68
N SER A 58 -4.17 -4.44 0.82
CA SER A 58 -5.41 -5.22 0.85
C SER A 58 -5.56 -6.00 2.16
N ALA A 59 -4.46 -6.59 2.65
CA ALA A 59 -4.46 -7.30 3.92
C ALA A 59 -4.80 -6.38 5.10
N ILE A 60 -4.25 -5.17 5.09
CA ILE A 60 -4.53 -4.17 6.13
C ILE A 60 -5.99 -3.72 6.07
N CYS A 61 -6.51 -3.46 4.87
CA CYS A 61 -7.92 -3.11 4.69
C CYS A 61 -8.83 -4.20 5.24
N LYS A 62 -8.53 -5.45 4.92
CA LYS A 62 -9.32 -6.59 5.37
C LYS A 62 -9.34 -6.68 6.89
N GLU A 63 -8.19 -6.46 7.54
CA GLU A 63 -8.11 -6.47 9.00
C GLU A 63 -8.98 -5.37 9.61
N ALA A 64 -9.07 -4.23 8.94
CA ALA A 64 -9.89 -3.11 9.40
C ALA A 64 -11.38 -3.27 9.07
N GLY A 65 -11.76 -4.34 8.37
CA GLY A 65 -13.15 -4.61 8.02
C GLY A 65 -13.60 -3.95 6.72
N CYS A 66 -12.67 -3.60 5.84
CA CYS A 66 -13.00 -3.00 4.55
C CYS A 66 -12.24 -3.68 3.41
N SER A 67 -12.36 -3.16 2.23
CA SER A 67 -11.73 -3.68 1.01
C SER A 67 -10.82 -2.63 0.41
N ILE A 68 -9.84 -3.07 -0.38
CA ILE A 68 -8.99 -2.14 -1.13
C ILE A 68 -9.84 -1.26 -2.06
N ASN A 69 -11.01 -1.73 -2.46
CA ASN A 69 -11.93 -0.94 -3.30
C ASN A 69 -12.66 0.17 -2.55
N ASP A 70 -12.48 0.23 -1.22
CA ASP A 70 -12.99 1.33 -0.40
C ASP A 70 -11.99 2.49 -0.28
N VAL A 71 -10.80 2.34 -0.85
CA VAL A 71 -9.77 3.38 -0.83
C VAL A 71 -10.26 4.61 -1.58
N ILE A 72 -10.11 5.78 -0.97
CA ILE A 72 -10.55 7.05 -1.57
C ILE A 72 -9.42 7.78 -2.26
N LYS A 73 -8.17 7.55 -1.87
CA LYS A 73 -7.03 8.16 -2.53
C LYS A 73 -5.76 7.35 -2.34
N PHE A 74 -5.01 7.19 -3.43
CA PHE A 74 -3.65 6.67 -3.40
C PHE A 74 -2.65 7.78 -3.66
N ASN A 75 -1.56 7.78 -2.91
CA ASN A 75 -0.37 8.55 -3.24
C ASN A 75 0.70 7.55 -3.67
N VAL A 76 1.14 7.66 -4.91
CA VAL A 76 2.12 6.74 -5.50
C VAL A 76 3.46 7.46 -5.57
N LEU A 77 4.46 6.89 -4.90
CA LEU A 77 5.82 7.44 -4.86
C LEU A 77 6.76 6.49 -5.57
N LEU A 78 7.45 6.98 -6.58
CA LEU A 78 8.37 6.18 -7.40
C LEU A 78 9.73 6.86 -7.44
N THR A 79 10.79 6.07 -7.51
CA THR A 79 12.13 6.63 -7.73
C THR A 79 12.40 6.88 -9.21
N ASP A 80 11.57 6.32 -10.08
CA ASP A 80 11.65 6.54 -11.52
C ASP A 80 10.22 6.58 -12.08
N LEU A 81 9.77 7.77 -12.44
CA LEU A 81 8.40 7.98 -12.90
C LEU A 81 8.12 7.33 -14.27
N SER A 82 9.17 6.90 -15.00
CA SER A 82 8.98 6.16 -16.24
C SER A 82 8.32 4.81 -16.00
N ASN A 83 8.31 4.33 -14.75
CA ASN A 83 7.61 3.10 -14.36
C ASN A 83 6.12 3.30 -14.08
N PHE A 84 5.63 4.53 -14.19
CA PHE A 84 4.25 4.84 -13.82
C PHE A 84 3.23 4.07 -14.67
N GLN A 85 3.52 3.89 -15.95
CA GLN A 85 2.63 3.14 -16.83
C GLN A 85 2.41 1.71 -16.32
N LYS A 86 3.47 1.06 -15.85
CA LYS A 86 3.38 -0.29 -15.28
C LYS A 86 2.53 -0.31 -14.01
N VAL A 87 2.70 0.69 -13.16
CA VAL A 87 1.87 0.84 -11.96
C VAL A 87 0.40 0.97 -12.35
N ASN A 88 0.12 1.80 -13.35
CA ASN A 88 -1.25 2.01 -13.82
C ASN A 88 -1.89 0.73 -14.32
N GLU A 89 -1.13 -0.08 -15.07
CA GLU A 89 -1.63 -1.38 -15.56
C GLU A 89 -1.95 -2.31 -14.41
N ILE A 90 -1.12 -2.34 -13.38
CA ILE A 90 -1.35 -3.18 -12.21
C ILE A 90 -2.57 -2.69 -11.44
N MET A 91 -2.71 -1.38 -11.28
CA MET A 91 -3.88 -0.81 -10.60
C MET A 91 -5.19 -1.16 -11.32
N GLU A 92 -5.18 -1.19 -12.65
CA GLU A 92 -6.34 -1.62 -13.41
C GLU A 92 -6.76 -3.06 -13.08
N LYS A 93 -5.78 -3.92 -12.79
CA LYS A 93 -6.05 -5.33 -12.49
C LYS A 93 -6.51 -5.54 -11.06
N VAL A 94 -6.03 -4.75 -10.12
CA VAL A 94 -6.32 -4.97 -8.69
C VAL A 94 -7.48 -4.13 -8.17
N LEU A 95 -7.83 -3.05 -8.85
CA LEU A 95 -8.91 -2.15 -8.41
C LEU A 95 -10.12 -2.24 -9.33
N GLU A 96 -11.29 -2.00 -8.76
CA GLU A 96 -12.55 -1.94 -9.50
C GLU A 96 -13.00 -0.48 -9.65
N LYS A 97 -13.73 -0.23 -10.73
CA LYS A 97 -14.37 1.09 -10.91
C LYS A 97 -15.51 1.26 -9.91
N PRO A 98 -15.78 2.48 -9.43
CA PRO A 98 -15.07 3.72 -9.76
C PRO A 98 -13.70 3.77 -9.07
N TYR A 99 -12.71 4.27 -9.81
CA TYR A 99 -11.35 4.34 -9.28
C TYR A 99 -11.21 5.41 -8.21
N PRO A 100 -10.28 5.24 -7.25
CA PRO A 100 -10.01 6.28 -6.26
C PRO A 100 -9.29 7.48 -6.88
N ALA A 101 -9.25 8.58 -6.14
CA ALA A 101 -8.37 9.68 -6.48
C ALA A 101 -6.92 9.23 -6.38
N ARG A 102 -6.01 9.91 -7.08
CA ARG A 102 -4.61 9.50 -7.11
C ARG A 102 -3.70 10.68 -7.38
N ALA A 103 -2.54 10.68 -6.73
CA ALA A 103 -1.43 11.54 -7.06
C ALA A 103 -0.19 10.64 -7.22
N ALA A 104 0.70 10.99 -8.14
CA ALA A 104 1.93 10.23 -8.37
C ALA A 104 3.11 11.19 -8.44
N TYR A 105 4.19 10.84 -7.75
CA TYR A 105 5.38 11.67 -7.64
C TYR A 105 6.63 10.83 -7.84
N GLU A 106 7.64 11.47 -8.46
CA GLU A 106 8.99 10.92 -8.43
C GLU A 106 9.69 11.49 -7.20
N VAL A 107 10.34 10.61 -6.44
CA VAL A 107 11.10 10.99 -5.24
C VAL A 107 12.55 10.53 -5.38
N SER A 108 13.46 11.15 -4.63
CA SER A 108 14.89 10.82 -4.74
C SER A 108 15.20 9.43 -4.19
N ALA A 109 14.50 8.96 -3.19
CA ALA A 109 14.74 7.65 -2.58
C ALA A 109 13.51 7.17 -1.82
N LEU A 110 13.42 5.86 -1.66
CA LEU A 110 12.40 5.20 -0.85
C LEU A 110 13.11 4.39 0.24
N PRO A 111 12.40 4.00 1.34
CA PRO A 111 13.02 3.29 2.48
C PRO A 111 13.53 1.89 2.14
N LYS A 112 13.77 1.45 1.10
CA LYS A 112 14.41 0.16 0.75
C LYS A 112 14.58 0.00 -0.77
#